data_d63c84711403fd271f064cba424f48bd
#
_entry.id   d63c84711403fd271f064cba424f48bd
#
_cell.length_a   1.000
_cell.length_b   1.000
_cell.length_c   1.000
_cell.angle_alpha   90.00
_cell.angle_beta   90.00
_cell.angle_gamma   90.00
#
_symmetry.space_group_name_H-M   'P 1'
#
loop_
_entity.id
_entity.type
_entity.pdbx_description
1 polymer ?
#
loop_
_entity_poly.entity_id
_entity_poly.type
_entity_poly.pdbx_seq_one_letter_code
_entity_poly.pdbx_strand_id
1 'polypeptide(L)'
;QDVKEDLHSLLDSVEIIWSEAGLPLPDNFGWQIVSNVPMGQGLKSSSAISCAAIKALNIATWTGLNESEIIDLSVSSQRHAGCTVTGSMDDSWASISPGWKLVDPSQPAKYSILIEGEIKEDYCVFIILRGTRSNEINSQKFNDQLTIFERSLSSLSNGSVFHAMSANGMAVAAATDDDEALRICNNVIANGALSAAITGSGPAISVVCFKQDKALIEEVLSRTQYEIIESSFQESDLAEMIK
;
A
#
# COMPACT_ATOMS: atom_id res chain seq x y z
N GLN A 1 -1.38 18.96 7.50
CA GLN A 1 -2.76 18.56 7.80
C GLN A 1 -2.71 17.13 8.30
N ASP A 2 -3.17 16.89 9.53
CA ASP A 2 -3.41 15.54 10.03
C ASP A 2 -4.39 14.85 9.09
N VAL A 3 -3.93 13.85 8.35
CA VAL A 3 -4.79 13.00 7.55
C VAL A 3 -5.56 12.12 8.54
N LYS A 4 -6.67 12.62 9.04
CA LYS A 4 -7.64 11.80 9.75
C LYS A 4 -8.33 10.94 8.69
N GLU A 5 -8.15 9.63 8.77
CA GLU A 5 -8.95 8.70 8.00
C GLU A 5 -10.41 8.77 8.48
N ASP A 6 -11.16 9.67 7.90
CA ASP A 6 -12.61 9.76 8.07
C ASP A 6 -13.28 8.92 6.98
N LEU A 7 -13.75 7.73 7.37
CA LEU A 7 -14.42 6.80 6.46
C LEU A 7 -15.69 7.38 5.85
N HIS A 8 -16.43 8.22 6.57
CA HIS A 8 -17.62 8.87 6.03
C HIS A 8 -17.23 9.82 4.90
N SER A 9 -16.25 10.67 5.13
CA SER A 9 -15.73 11.60 4.12
C SER A 9 -15.19 10.87 2.88
N LEU A 10 -14.54 9.70 3.06
CA LEU A 10 -14.06 8.89 1.93
C LEU A 10 -15.20 8.29 1.12
N LEU A 11 -16.24 7.73 1.77
CA LEU A 11 -17.38 7.15 1.06
C LEU A 11 -18.23 8.20 0.38
N ASP A 12 -18.45 9.36 1.02
CA ASP A 12 -19.10 10.50 0.39
C ASP A 12 -18.33 10.94 -0.86
N SER A 13 -17.01 10.95 -0.78
CA SER A 13 -16.14 11.26 -1.92
C SER A 13 -16.23 10.22 -3.04
N VAL A 14 -16.37 8.94 -2.71
CA VAL A 14 -16.62 7.88 -3.71
C VAL A 14 -17.93 8.14 -4.45
N GLU A 15 -19.02 8.46 -3.74
CA GLU A 15 -20.32 8.75 -4.36
C GLU A 15 -20.26 9.99 -5.26
N ILE A 16 -19.58 11.05 -4.81
CA ILE A 16 -19.40 12.29 -5.58
C ILE A 16 -18.63 11.99 -6.87
N ILE A 17 -17.46 11.38 -6.77
CA ILE A 17 -16.60 11.08 -7.94
C ILE A 17 -17.28 10.11 -8.90
N TRP A 18 -18.00 9.10 -8.37
CA TRP A 18 -18.80 8.18 -9.16
C TRP A 18 -19.86 8.91 -9.98
N SER A 19 -20.60 9.84 -9.33
CA SER A 19 -21.63 10.65 -9.98
C SER A 19 -21.06 11.65 -10.98
N GLU A 20 -19.91 12.28 -10.68
CA GLU A 20 -19.21 13.19 -11.59
C GLU A 20 -18.71 12.48 -12.86
N ALA A 21 -18.38 11.19 -12.74
CA ALA A 21 -18.05 10.33 -13.88
C ALA A 21 -19.30 9.95 -14.74
N GLY A 22 -20.48 10.43 -14.37
CA GLY A 22 -21.73 10.14 -15.07
C GLY A 22 -22.27 8.72 -14.84
N LEU A 23 -21.81 8.05 -13.78
CA LEU A 23 -22.20 6.68 -13.45
C LEU A 23 -23.45 6.68 -12.55
N PRO A 24 -24.38 5.72 -12.72
CA PRO A 24 -25.61 5.67 -11.93
C PRO A 24 -25.34 5.16 -10.51
N LEU A 25 -26.00 5.77 -9.52
CA LEU A 25 -26.02 5.23 -8.16
C LEU A 25 -27.25 4.31 -7.98
N PRO A 26 -27.15 3.25 -7.15
CA PRO A 26 -28.30 2.42 -6.81
C PRO A 26 -29.34 3.22 -6.02
N ASP A 27 -30.63 2.90 -6.17
CA ASP A 27 -31.68 3.51 -5.37
C ASP A 27 -31.63 2.99 -3.93
N ASN A 28 -31.77 3.90 -2.96
CA ASN A 28 -31.92 3.60 -1.51
C ASN A 28 -30.83 2.63 -0.98
N PHE A 29 -29.58 2.87 -1.31
CA PHE A 29 -28.46 2.09 -0.81
C PHE A 29 -27.81 2.71 0.43
N GLY A 30 -26.94 1.96 1.09
CA GLY A 30 -26.09 2.41 2.19
C GLY A 30 -24.85 1.53 2.28
N TRP A 31 -23.84 2.01 3.01
CA TRP A 31 -22.57 1.35 3.15
C TRP A 31 -22.51 0.50 4.43
N GLN A 32 -22.02 -0.73 4.29
CA GLN A 32 -21.57 -1.54 5.40
C GLN A 32 -20.13 -1.96 5.13
N ILE A 33 -19.21 -1.54 5.99
CA ILE A 33 -17.79 -1.84 5.87
C ILE A 33 -17.40 -2.86 6.93
N VAL A 34 -16.72 -3.92 6.49
CA VAL A 34 -16.06 -4.89 7.36
C VAL A 34 -14.59 -4.94 6.96
N SER A 35 -13.70 -4.60 7.87
CA SER A 35 -12.26 -4.59 7.63
C SER A 35 -11.48 -5.08 8.84
N ASN A 36 -10.48 -5.92 8.58
CA ASN A 36 -9.50 -6.35 9.60
C ASN A 36 -8.18 -5.57 9.45
N VAL A 37 -8.10 -4.62 8.50
CA VAL A 37 -6.90 -3.79 8.32
C VAL A 37 -6.89 -2.69 9.37
N PRO A 38 -5.85 -2.59 10.21
CA PRO A 38 -5.71 -1.49 11.17
C PRO A 38 -5.67 -0.14 10.46
N MET A 39 -6.52 0.78 10.92
CA MET A 39 -6.63 2.11 10.33
C MET A 39 -5.58 3.07 10.90
N GLY A 40 -5.16 4.07 10.11
CA GLY A 40 -4.24 5.13 10.55
C GLY A 40 -2.80 4.67 10.80
N GLN A 41 -2.45 3.43 10.44
CA GLN A 41 -1.12 2.86 10.67
C GLN A 41 -0.26 2.71 9.41
N GLY A 42 -0.68 3.33 8.31
CA GLY A 42 0.06 3.28 7.04
C GLY A 42 -0.16 1.99 6.24
N LEU A 43 -1.17 1.19 6.59
CA LEU A 43 -1.53 -0.05 5.87
C LEU A 43 -2.51 0.18 4.72
N LYS A 44 -2.69 1.45 4.32
CA LYS A 44 -3.42 1.85 3.11
C LYS A 44 -4.90 1.43 3.09
N SER A 45 -5.53 1.47 4.26
CA SER A 45 -6.97 1.20 4.43
C SER A 45 -7.86 2.05 3.52
N SER A 46 -7.51 3.32 3.30
CA SER A 46 -8.26 4.21 2.40
C SER A 46 -8.30 3.69 0.94
N SER A 47 -7.17 3.21 0.41
CA SER A 47 -7.13 2.64 -0.94
C SER A 47 -7.94 1.34 -1.03
N ALA A 48 -7.81 0.47 -0.04
CA ALA A 48 -8.57 -0.78 0.01
C ALA A 48 -10.08 -0.52 0.08
N ILE A 49 -10.51 0.42 0.92
CA ILE A 49 -11.93 0.75 1.10
C ILE A 49 -12.50 1.43 -0.15
N SER A 50 -11.81 2.43 -0.73
CA SER A 50 -12.29 3.11 -1.93
C SER A 50 -12.37 2.16 -3.13
N CYS A 51 -11.38 1.28 -3.33
CA CYS A 51 -11.44 0.25 -4.37
C CYS A 51 -12.60 -0.73 -4.15
N ALA A 52 -12.81 -1.19 -2.92
CA ALA A 52 -13.91 -2.09 -2.59
C ALA A 52 -15.28 -1.42 -2.79
N ALA A 53 -15.43 -0.16 -2.38
CA ALA A 53 -16.66 0.60 -2.57
C ALA A 53 -16.98 0.80 -4.06
N ILE A 54 -15.99 1.19 -4.87
CA ILE A 54 -16.17 1.35 -6.32
C ILE A 54 -16.49 0.01 -7.00
N LYS A 55 -15.81 -1.09 -6.60
CA LYS A 55 -16.17 -2.44 -7.08
C LYS A 55 -17.62 -2.81 -6.71
N ALA A 56 -18.06 -2.49 -5.50
CA ALA A 56 -19.44 -2.75 -5.08
C ALA A 56 -20.44 -1.95 -5.91
N LEU A 57 -20.21 -0.66 -6.17
CA LEU A 57 -21.04 0.15 -7.06
C LEU A 57 -21.04 -0.41 -8.49
N ASN A 58 -19.86 -0.76 -9.03
CA ASN A 58 -19.74 -1.36 -10.36
C ASN A 58 -20.60 -2.62 -10.53
N ILE A 59 -20.60 -3.50 -9.51
CA ILE A 59 -21.42 -4.70 -9.50
C ILE A 59 -22.91 -4.36 -9.36
N ALA A 60 -23.25 -3.47 -8.42
CA ALA A 60 -24.65 -3.12 -8.12
C ALA A 60 -25.34 -2.41 -9.30
N THR A 61 -24.59 -1.66 -10.10
CA THR A 61 -25.12 -0.86 -11.21
C THR A 61 -24.84 -1.44 -12.59
N TRP A 62 -24.11 -2.56 -12.66
CA TRP A 62 -23.75 -3.23 -13.92
C TRP A 62 -23.00 -2.33 -14.91
N THR A 63 -22.20 -1.41 -14.41
CA THR A 63 -21.49 -0.41 -15.24
C THR A 63 -20.35 -1.01 -16.05
N GLY A 64 -19.83 -2.18 -15.65
CA GLY A 64 -18.82 -2.92 -16.42
C GLY A 64 -17.43 -2.26 -16.43
N LEU A 65 -17.09 -1.49 -15.39
CA LEU A 65 -15.78 -0.88 -15.27
C LEU A 65 -14.68 -1.94 -15.15
N ASN A 66 -13.59 -1.73 -15.85
CA ASN A 66 -12.38 -2.54 -15.72
C ASN A 66 -11.52 -2.06 -14.52
N GLU A 67 -10.44 -2.81 -14.20
CA GLU A 67 -9.58 -2.53 -13.04
C GLU A 67 -8.95 -1.13 -13.09
N SER A 68 -8.47 -0.69 -14.24
CA SER A 68 -7.83 0.63 -14.36
C SER A 68 -8.83 1.77 -14.16
N GLU A 69 -10.07 1.62 -14.62
CA GLU A 69 -11.13 2.61 -14.38
C GLU A 69 -11.53 2.65 -12.90
N ILE A 70 -11.58 1.50 -12.23
CA ILE A 70 -11.81 1.40 -10.78
C ILE A 70 -10.70 2.12 -10.01
N ILE A 71 -9.44 1.93 -10.43
CA ILE A 71 -8.28 2.57 -9.78
C ILE A 71 -8.32 4.09 -9.98
N ASP A 72 -8.59 4.58 -11.19
CA ASP A 72 -8.67 6.01 -11.44
C ASP A 72 -9.74 6.70 -10.59
N LEU A 73 -10.92 6.08 -10.45
CA LEU A 73 -11.99 6.56 -9.56
C LEU A 73 -11.59 6.49 -8.08
N SER A 74 -10.92 5.40 -7.66
CA SER A 74 -10.43 5.23 -6.29
C SER A 74 -9.44 6.33 -5.92
N VAL A 75 -8.45 6.58 -6.77
CA VAL A 75 -7.44 7.63 -6.55
C VAL A 75 -8.07 9.02 -6.52
N SER A 76 -9.02 9.28 -7.43
CA SER A 76 -9.78 10.54 -7.45
C SER A 76 -10.58 10.75 -6.18
N SER A 77 -11.23 9.71 -5.67
CA SER A 77 -11.98 9.74 -4.41
C SER A 77 -11.07 10.01 -3.22
N GLN A 78 -9.91 9.35 -3.15
CA GLN A 78 -8.93 9.58 -2.09
C GLN A 78 -8.36 11.01 -2.11
N ARG A 79 -8.09 11.55 -3.29
CA ARG A 79 -7.66 12.95 -3.47
C ARG A 79 -8.75 13.93 -3.02
N HIS A 80 -10.00 13.68 -3.42
CA HIS A 80 -11.15 14.50 -3.03
C HIS A 80 -11.38 14.48 -1.51
N ALA A 81 -11.27 13.30 -0.87
CA ALA A 81 -11.37 13.14 0.58
C ALA A 81 -10.15 13.68 1.35
N GLY A 82 -9.05 14.03 0.68
CA GLY A 82 -7.82 14.48 1.34
C GLY A 82 -7.12 13.40 2.17
N CYS A 83 -7.36 12.11 1.90
CA CYS A 83 -6.81 10.99 2.67
C CYS A 83 -5.57 10.34 2.02
N THR A 84 -4.98 10.98 1.03
CA THR A 84 -3.72 10.54 0.39
C THR A 84 -2.65 11.61 0.52
N VAL A 85 -1.38 11.18 0.70
CA VAL A 85 -0.23 12.09 0.80
C VAL A 85 0.29 12.46 -0.59
N THR A 86 0.50 11.47 -1.45
CA THR A 86 1.10 11.63 -2.77
C THR A 86 0.08 11.67 -3.89
N GLY A 87 -1.13 11.14 -3.66
CA GLY A 87 -2.13 10.91 -4.69
C GLY A 87 -1.70 9.87 -5.72
N SER A 88 -0.70 9.04 -5.40
CA SER A 88 -0.26 7.94 -6.24
C SER A 88 -1.27 6.79 -6.24
N MET A 89 -1.23 5.97 -7.28
CA MET A 89 -2.15 4.85 -7.48
C MET A 89 -1.56 3.49 -7.12
N ASP A 90 -0.33 3.44 -6.64
CA ASP A 90 0.37 2.21 -6.25
C ASP A 90 -0.41 1.39 -5.21
N ASP A 91 -0.98 2.07 -4.21
CA ASP A 91 -1.79 1.44 -3.17
C ASP A 91 -3.11 0.87 -3.71
N SER A 92 -3.74 1.57 -4.65
CA SER A 92 -4.98 1.11 -5.31
C SER A 92 -4.70 -0.09 -6.21
N TRP A 93 -3.57 -0.08 -6.95
CA TRP A 93 -3.12 -1.26 -7.69
C TRP A 93 -2.87 -2.46 -6.78
N ALA A 94 -2.19 -2.27 -5.66
CA ALA A 94 -1.95 -3.34 -4.68
C ALA A 94 -3.24 -3.89 -4.06
N SER A 95 -4.31 -3.10 -4.01
CA SER A 95 -5.62 -3.52 -3.50
C SER A 95 -6.47 -4.29 -4.54
N ILE A 96 -6.12 -4.20 -5.83
CA ILE A 96 -6.90 -4.75 -6.93
C ILE A 96 -6.26 -6.00 -7.51
N SER A 97 -4.94 -6.00 -7.70
CA SER A 97 -4.25 -7.06 -8.41
C SER A 97 -2.97 -7.51 -7.68
N PRO A 98 -2.64 -8.81 -7.77
CA PRO A 98 -1.47 -9.38 -7.09
C PRO A 98 -0.15 -8.88 -7.67
N GLY A 99 0.94 -9.31 -7.05
CA GLY A 99 2.29 -8.98 -7.46
C GLY A 99 2.74 -7.60 -7.00
N TRP A 100 3.90 -7.17 -7.49
CA TRP A 100 4.45 -5.85 -7.23
C TRP A 100 4.46 -5.00 -8.50
N LYS A 101 4.32 -3.70 -8.36
CA LYS A 101 4.27 -2.76 -9.47
C LYS A 101 5.07 -1.50 -9.16
N LEU A 102 5.80 -1.02 -10.16
CA LEU A 102 6.31 0.34 -10.22
C LEU A 102 5.37 1.14 -11.11
N VAL A 103 4.83 2.23 -10.61
CA VAL A 103 3.85 3.05 -11.32
C VAL A 103 4.35 4.47 -11.57
N ASP A 104 3.93 5.04 -12.69
CA ASP A 104 4.03 6.47 -12.97
C ASP A 104 2.72 7.15 -12.53
N PRO A 105 2.72 7.92 -11.43
CA PRO A 105 1.51 8.56 -10.91
C PRO A 105 1.01 9.73 -11.77
N SER A 106 1.74 10.13 -12.80
CA SER A 106 1.33 11.19 -13.75
C SER A 106 0.43 10.68 -14.87
N GLN A 107 0.38 9.35 -15.04
CA GLN A 107 -0.42 8.71 -16.08
C GLN A 107 -1.76 8.19 -15.51
N PRO A 108 -2.81 8.07 -16.34
CA PRO A 108 -3.99 7.28 -16.00
C PRO A 108 -3.61 5.83 -15.66
N ALA A 109 -4.39 5.16 -14.81
CA ALA A 109 -4.08 3.81 -14.33
C ALA A 109 -3.76 2.83 -15.46
N LYS A 110 -4.51 2.89 -16.56
CA LYS A 110 -4.28 2.04 -17.74
C LYS A 110 -2.85 2.08 -18.31
N TYR A 111 -2.14 3.21 -18.13
CA TYR A 111 -0.80 3.44 -18.68
C TYR A 111 0.26 3.66 -17.59
N SER A 112 -0.12 3.50 -16.33
CA SER A 112 0.72 3.87 -15.20
C SER A 112 1.77 2.82 -14.86
N ILE A 113 1.55 1.55 -15.18
CA ILE A 113 2.47 0.46 -14.81
C ILE A 113 3.71 0.55 -15.70
N LEU A 114 4.85 0.83 -15.09
CA LEU A 114 6.15 0.88 -15.76
C LEU A 114 6.83 -0.48 -15.75
N ILE A 115 6.80 -1.15 -14.61
CA ILE A 115 7.37 -2.48 -14.40
C ILE A 115 6.47 -3.21 -13.40
N GLU A 116 6.26 -4.49 -13.62
CA GLU A 116 5.54 -5.36 -12.70
C GLU A 116 6.18 -6.75 -12.62
N GLY A 117 5.83 -7.49 -11.60
CA GLY A 117 6.27 -8.87 -11.43
C GLY A 117 5.53 -9.58 -10.32
N GLU A 118 5.68 -10.90 -10.31
CA GLU A 118 5.07 -11.76 -9.31
C GLU A 118 6.02 -12.01 -8.15
N ILE A 119 5.46 -12.32 -6.98
CA ILE A 119 6.18 -12.79 -5.82
C ILE A 119 5.78 -14.25 -5.59
N LYS A 120 6.79 -15.14 -5.56
CA LYS A 120 6.56 -16.57 -5.38
C LYS A 120 6.21 -16.89 -3.93
N GLU A 121 5.59 -18.08 -3.72
CA GLU A 121 5.00 -18.50 -2.43
C GLU A 121 5.98 -18.79 -1.28
N ASP A 122 7.29 -18.76 -1.51
CA ASP A 122 8.29 -19.20 -0.52
C ASP A 122 8.64 -18.17 0.56
N TYR A 123 7.79 -17.14 0.72
CA TYR A 123 8.04 -16.04 1.65
C TYR A 123 6.98 -15.97 2.74
N CYS A 124 7.40 -15.45 3.90
CA CYS A 124 6.55 -14.98 4.98
C CYS A 124 6.62 -13.46 5.05
N VAL A 125 5.50 -12.85 5.43
CA VAL A 125 5.42 -11.40 5.65
C VAL A 125 5.00 -11.16 7.09
N PHE A 126 5.69 -10.27 7.78
CA PHE A 126 5.29 -9.76 9.08
C PHE A 126 5.05 -8.27 9.00
N ILE A 127 4.01 -7.80 9.66
CA ILE A 127 3.68 -6.39 9.78
C ILE A 127 3.86 -5.98 11.24
N ILE A 128 4.72 -5.02 11.49
CA ILE A 128 4.95 -4.43 12.81
C ILE A 128 4.04 -3.22 12.96
N LEU A 129 3.09 -3.27 13.86
CA LEU A 129 2.16 -2.18 14.14
C LEU A 129 2.78 -1.21 15.16
N ARG A 130 3.03 0.03 14.76
CA ARG A 130 3.72 1.04 15.59
C ARG A 130 2.79 2.17 16.07
N GLY A 131 1.48 1.95 15.97
CA GLY A 131 0.47 2.94 16.32
C GLY A 131 0.20 3.95 15.21
N THR A 132 -0.35 5.08 15.56
CA THR A 132 -0.66 6.16 14.61
C THR A 132 0.55 7.07 14.41
N ARG A 133 0.67 7.66 13.22
CA ARG A 133 1.74 8.62 12.92
C ARG A 133 1.63 9.84 13.83
N SER A 134 2.76 10.24 14.43
CA SER A 134 2.86 11.42 15.29
C SER A 134 3.42 12.65 14.56
N ASN A 135 4.15 12.48 13.45
CA ASN A 135 4.85 13.55 12.76
C ASN A 135 4.12 13.95 11.47
N GLU A 136 4.05 15.25 11.20
CA GLU A 136 3.63 15.77 9.90
C GLU A 136 4.64 15.43 8.81
N ILE A 137 4.14 15.12 7.62
CA ILE A 137 5.00 14.83 6.47
C ILE A 137 5.41 16.13 5.79
N ASN A 138 6.70 16.40 5.78
CA ASN A 138 7.29 17.48 4.98
C ASN A 138 7.77 16.93 3.63
N SER A 139 7.05 17.26 2.56
CA SER A 139 7.36 16.78 1.21
C SER A 139 8.75 17.19 0.70
N GLN A 140 9.33 18.30 1.19
CA GLN A 140 10.66 18.73 0.78
C GLN A 140 11.75 17.76 1.23
N LYS A 141 11.60 17.09 2.38
CA LYS A 141 12.57 16.11 2.89
C LYS A 141 12.72 14.87 1.99
N PHE A 142 11.71 14.57 1.17
CA PHE A 142 11.83 13.50 0.18
C PHE A 142 12.87 13.83 -0.91
N ASN A 143 13.01 15.10 -1.27
CA ASN A 143 14.04 15.53 -2.23
C ASN A 143 15.46 15.31 -1.69
N ASP A 144 15.66 15.41 -0.37
CA ASP A 144 16.96 15.16 0.27
C ASP A 144 17.35 13.68 0.20
N GLN A 145 16.40 12.78 -0.08
CA GLN A 145 16.61 11.33 -0.19
C GLN A 145 16.66 10.81 -1.64
N LEU A 146 16.74 11.68 -2.64
CA LEU A 146 16.75 11.30 -4.06
C LEU A 146 17.78 10.21 -4.39
N THR A 147 18.99 10.29 -3.85
CA THR A 147 20.05 9.29 -4.07
C THR A 147 19.64 7.89 -3.60
N ILE A 148 18.86 7.78 -2.49
CA ILE A 148 18.39 6.49 -1.99
C ILE A 148 17.22 6.00 -2.86
N PHE A 149 16.33 6.89 -3.31
CA PHE A 149 15.28 6.53 -4.26
C PHE A 149 15.84 6.07 -5.61
N GLU A 150 16.88 6.72 -6.14
CA GLU A 150 17.60 6.28 -7.35
C GLU A 150 18.23 4.89 -7.17
N ARG A 151 18.77 4.60 -5.99
CA ARG A 151 19.27 3.27 -5.64
C ARG A 151 18.15 2.23 -5.62
N SER A 152 16.96 2.58 -5.12
CA SER A 152 15.79 1.71 -5.16
C SER A 152 15.41 1.35 -6.61
N LEU A 153 15.32 2.36 -7.49
CA LEU A 153 15.03 2.14 -8.92
C LEU A 153 16.10 1.28 -9.60
N SER A 154 17.39 1.54 -9.31
CA SER A 154 18.48 0.74 -9.83
C SER A 154 18.40 -0.72 -9.36
N SER A 155 18.07 -0.97 -8.10
CA SER A 155 17.88 -2.33 -7.58
C SER A 155 16.74 -3.04 -8.29
N LEU A 156 15.63 -2.36 -8.54
CA LEU A 156 14.48 -2.90 -9.25
C LEU A 156 14.84 -3.23 -10.71
N SER A 157 15.55 -2.35 -11.39
CA SER A 157 16.03 -2.57 -12.78
C SER A 157 16.96 -3.79 -12.90
N ASN A 158 17.66 -4.14 -11.81
CA ASN A 158 18.51 -5.32 -11.72
C ASN A 158 17.75 -6.58 -11.22
N GLY A 159 16.43 -6.54 -11.12
CA GLY A 159 15.60 -7.65 -10.67
C GLY A 159 15.60 -7.91 -9.16
N SER A 160 16.17 -7.00 -8.36
CA SER A 160 16.30 -7.15 -6.92
C SER A 160 15.15 -6.43 -6.18
N VAL A 161 13.93 -6.96 -6.30
CA VAL A 161 12.70 -6.31 -5.79
C VAL A 161 12.76 -6.06 -4.27
N PHE A 162 13.24 -7.02 -3.47
CA PHE A 162 13.32 -6.86 -2.01
C PHE A 162 14.37 -5.82 -1.59
N HIS A 163 15.48 -5.71 -2.30
CA HIS A 163 16.43 -4.61 -2.09
C HIS A 163 15.83 -3.26 -2.49
N ALA A 164 15.07 -3.21 -3.58
CA ALA A 164 14.36 -2.01 -3.98
C ALA A 164 13.34 -1.56 -2.92
N MET A 165 12.53 -2.50 -2.38
CA MET A 165 11.58 -2.22 -1.31
C MET A 165 12.27 -1.69 -0.05
N SER A 166 13.38 -2.33 0.37
CA SER A 166 14.15 -1.87 1.54
C SER A 166 14.75 -0.48 1.34
N ALA A 167 15.36 -0.22 0.17
CA ALA A 167 15.92 1.10 -0.13
C ALA A 167 14.83 2.19 -0.17
N ASN A 168 13.68 1.90 -0.80
CA ASN A 168 12.54 2.81 -0.81
C ASN A 168 12.05 3.12 0.61
N GLY A 169 11.87 2.08 1.44
CA GLY A 169 11.46 2.24 2.84
C GLY A 169 12.45 3.03 3.68
N MET A 170 13.77 2.84 3.46
CA MET A 170 14.80 3.65 4.11
C MET A 170 14.71 5.13 3.72
N ALA A 171 14.52 5.43 2.42
CA ALA A 171 14.35 6.79 1.95
C ALA A 171 13.12 7.46 2.58
N VAL A 172 11.99 6.75 2.64
CA VAL A 172 10.76 7.25 3.26
C VAL A 172 10.95 7.47 4.76
N ALA A 173 11.54 6.50 5.49
CA ALA A 173 11.79 6.62 6.92
C ALA A 173 12.71 7.82 7.23
N ALA A 174 13.77 8.02 6.44
CA ALA A 174 14.65 9.19 6.57
C ALA A 174 13.93 10.50 6.26
N ALA A 175 13.08 10.55 5.22
CA ALA A 175 12.30 11.73 4.86
C ALA A 175 11.23 12.10 5.90
N THR A 176 10.78 11.13 6.70
CA THR A 176 9.79 11.31 7.77
C THR A 176 10.41 11.43 9.17
N ASP A 177 11.74 11.48 9.28
CA ASP A 177 12.50 11.49 10.55
C ASP A 177 12.15 10.30 11.46
N ASP A 178 11.90 9.13 10.87
CA ASP A 178 11.56 7.91 11.60
C ASP A 178 12.80 7.04 11.86
N ASP A 179 13.67 7.52 12.75
CA ASP A 179 14.92 6.83 13.12
C ASP A 179 14.64 5.44 13.73
N GLU A 180 13.50 5.28 14.40
CA GLU A 180 13.15 4.00 14.98
C GLU A 180 12.79 2.98 13.90
N ALA A 181 12.08 3.39 12.83
CA ALA A 181 11.84 2.52 11.68
C ALA A 181 13.17 2.09 11.05
N LEU A 182 14.11 3.03 10.85
CA LEU A 182 15.44 2.71 10.33
C LEU A 182 16.17 1.68 11.21
N ARG A 183 16.14 1.86 12.53
CA ARG A 183 16.75 0.95 13.50
C ARG A 183 16.14 -0.44 13.45
N ILE A 184 14.81 -0.54 13.41
CA ILE A 184 14.09 -1.82 13.34
C ILE A 184 14.40 -2.52 12.02
N CYS A 185 14.26 -1.83 10.89
CA CYS A 185 14.52 -2.39 9.57
C CYS A 185 15.96 -2.93 9.45
N ASN A 186 16.95 -2.14 9.86
CA ASN A 186 18.35 -2.57 9.84
C ASN A 186 18.59 -3.78 10.74
N ASN A 187 17.97 -3.83 11.93
CA ASN A 187 18.12 -4.95 12.84
C ASN A 187 17.56 -6.25 12.24
N VAL A 188 16.36 -6.24 11.68
CA VAL A 188 15.77 -7.46 11.12
C VAL A 188 16.48 -7.92 9.85
N ILE A 189 16.96 -7.00 9.00
CA ILE A 189 17.77 -7.33 7.82
C ILE A 189 19.10 -7.97 8.25
N ALA A 190 19.78 -7.42 9.27
CA ALA A 190 21.02 -7.98 9.80
C ALA A 190 20.83 -9.38 10.40
N ASN A 191 19.61 -9.74 10.78
CA ASN A 191 19.24 -11.06 11.30
C ASN A 191 18.58 -11.98 10.26
N GLY A 192 18.65 -11.67 8.97
CA GLY A 192 18.28 -12.58 7.89
C GLY A 192 16.97 -12.26 7.16
N ALA A 193 16.32 -11.14 7.46
CA ALA A 193 15.19 -10.69 6.63
C ALA A 193 15.69 -10.31 5.22
N LEU A 194 14.92 -10.68 4.20
CA LEU A 194 15.19 -10.32 2.80
C LEU A 194 14.88 -8.85 2.53
N SER A 195 13.85 -8.33 3.19
CA SER A 195 13.42 -6.95 3.11
C SER A 195 12.79 -6.52 4.43
N ALA A 196 13.05 -5.29 4.80
CA ALA A 196 12.28 -4.59 5.83
C ALA A 196 12.13 -3.13 5.43
N ALA A 197 10.90 -2.64 5.46
CA ALA A 197 10.56 -1.33 4.97
C ALA A 197 9.35 -0.76 5.72
N ILE A 198 9.36 0.55 5.92
CA ILE A 198 8.16 1.27 6.34
C ILE A 198 7.08 1.11 5.25
N THR A 199 5.83 0.88 5.64
CA THR A 199 4.72 0.71 4.69
C THR A 199 4.18 2.06 4.24
N GLY A 200 4.24 2.34 2.96
CA GLY A 200 3.87 3.65 2.42
C GLY A 200 4.60 4.77 3.13
N SER A 201 3.88 5.67 3.79
CA SER A 201 4.44 6.74 4.61
C SER A 201 4.46 6.42 6.12
N GLY A 202 4.28 5.16 6.48
CA GLY A 202 4.34 4.66 7.86
C GLY A 202 3.10 4.94 8.71
N PRO A 203 3.19 4.60 9.99
CA PRO A 203 4.37 4.12 10.71
C PRO A 203 4.60 2.60 10.71
N ALA A 204 3.67 1.77 10.21
CA ALA A 204 3.88 0.33 10.20
C ALA A 204 5.11 -0.06 9.35
N ILE A 205 5.71 -1.20 9.68
CA ILE A 205 6.85 -1.76 8.96
C ILE A 205 6.47 -3.15 8.44
N SER A 206 6.76 -3.42 7.17
CA SER A 206 6.70 -4.76 6.60
C SER A 206 8.06 -5.42 6.64
N VAL A 207 8.09 -6.70 6.98
CA VAL A 207 9.31 -7.54 7.00
C VAL A 207 9.03 -8.77 6.16
N VAL A 208 9.92 -9.09 5.23
CA VAL A 208 9.83 -10.26 4.36
C VAL A 208 11.01 -11.19 4.63
N CYS A 209 10.75 -12.47 4.78
CA CYS A 209 11.78 -13.50 4.91
C CYS A 209 11.39 -14.76 4.17
N PHE A 210 12.35 -15.67 3.95
CA PHE A 210 12.02 -17.03 3.50
C PHE A 210 11.21 -17.78 4.57
N LYS A 211 10.32 -18.68 4.15
CA LYS A 211 9.55 -19.54 5.07
C LYS A 211 10.44 -20.35 6.02
N GLN A 212 11.60 -20.79 5.53
CA GLN A 212 12.58 -21.53 6.36
C GLN A 212 13.19 -20.68 7.48
N ASP A 213 13.26 -19.36 7.32
CA ASP A 213 13.86 -18.44 8.27
C ASP A 213 12.80 -17.80 9.21
N LYS A 214 11.54 -18.20 9.06
CA LYS A 214 10.39 -17.66 9.80
C LYS A 214 10.65 -17.63 11.31
N ALA A 215 11.06 -18.76 11.90
CA ALA A 215 11.26 -18.87 13.34
C ALA A 215 12.37 -17.94 13.86
N LEU A 216 13.44 -17.72 13.07
CA LEU A 216 14.51 -16.80 13.42
C LEU A 216 13.98 -15.35 13.44
N ILE A 217 13.21 -14.96 12.43
CA ILE A 217 12.66 -13.61 12.35
C ILE A 217 11.61 -13.39 13.44
N GLU A 218 10.76 -14.38 13.75
CA GLU A 218 9.82 -14.32 14.87
C GLU A 218 10.54 -14.08 16.20
N GLU A 219 11.67 -14.77 16.46
CA GLU A 219 12.47 -14.55 17.65
C GLU A 219 13.01 -13.11 17.72
N VAL A 220 13.51 -12.57 16.60
CA VAL A 220 13.99 -11.19 16.53
C VAL A 220 12.85 -10.19 16.80
N LEU A 221 11.69 -10.42 16.18
CA LEU A 221 10.51 -9.58 16.33
C LEU A 221 9.91 -9.62 17.73
N SER A 222 9.95 -10.78 18.40
CA SER A 222 9.44 -10.93 19.78
C SER A 222 10.15 -10.04 20.80
N ARG A 223 11.33 -9.53 20.47
CA ARG A 223 12.09 -8.60 21.31
C ARG A 223 11.64 -7.14 21.15
N THR A 224 10.72 -6.88 20.22
CA THR A 224 10.10 -5.57 20.08
C THR A 224 8.90 -5.45 21.03
N GLN A 225 8.53 -4.21 21.35
CA GLN A 225 7.34 -3.93 22.18
C GLN A 225 6.06 -3.81 21.33
N TYR A 226 6.14 -4.03 20.02
CA TYR A 226 5.07 -3.80 19.09
C TYR A 226 4.26 -5.04 18.81
N GLU A 227 2.99 -4.86 18.48
CA GLU A 227 2.15 -5.92 17.95
C GLU A 227 2.63 -6.34 16.57
N ILE A 228 2.68 -7.65 16.32
CA ILE A 228 3.13 -8.24 15.06
C ILE A 228 1.96 -9.01 14.45
N ILE A 229 1.65 -8.73 13.20
CA ILE A 229 0.69 -9.49 12.41
C ILE A 229 1.45 -10.31 11.38
N GLU A 230 1.19 -11.61 11.31
CA GLU A 230 1.61 -12.44 10.19
C GLU A 230 0.68 -12.23 9.00
N SER A 231 1.24 -12.11 7.81
CA SER A 231 0.55 -11.91 6.55
C SER A 231 1.21 -12.72 5.44
N SER A 232 0.66 -12.64 4.25
CA SER A 232 1.21 -13.28 3.05
C SER A 232 1.06 -12.36 1.84
N PHE A 233 1.82 -12.64 0.79
CA PHE A 233 1.54 -12.07 -0.52
C PHE A 233 0.26 -12.68 -1.09
N GLN A 234 -0.50 -11.86 -1.81
CA GLN A 234 -1.66 -12.35 -2.54
C GLN A 234 -1.16 -13.18 -3.74
N GLU A 235 -1.67 -14.40 -3.85
CA GLU A 235 -1.40 -15.26 -5.00
C GLU A 235 -2.21 -14.77 -6.21
N SER A 236 -1.62 -14.90 -7.40
CA SER A 236 -2.37 -14.75 -8.63
C SER A 236 -3.23 -16.01 -8.81
N ASP A 237 -4.55 -15.87 -8.71
CA ASP A 237 -5.47 -16.95 -9.02
C ASP A 237 -5.40 -17.31 -10.52
N LEU A 238 -4.45 -18.17 -10.88
CA LEU A 238 -4.38 -18.77 -12.22
C LEU A 238 -5.68 -19.53 -12.58
N ALA A 239 -6.51 -19.87 -11.59
CA ALA A 239 -7.77 -20.55 -11.76
C ALA A 239 -8.89 -19.67 -12.33
N GLU A 240 -8.84 -18.34 -12.18
CA GLU A 240 -9.81 -17.40 -12.77
C GLU A 240 -9.48 -17.01 -14.22
N MET A 241 -8.22 -17.15 -14.64
CA MET A 241 -7.80 -16.86 -16.02
C MET A 241 -8.21 -17.95 -17.05
N ILE A 242 -8.79 -19.06 -16.62
CA ILE A 242 -9.20 -20.20 -17.48
C ILE A 242 -10.74 -20.30 -17.61
N LYS A 243 -11.47 -19.35 -17.09
CA LYS A 243 -12.92 -19.22 -17.29
C LYS A 243 -13.21 -18.01 -18.15
#